data_6bb08431ab7bbacd2f86c742cb9e42f7
#
_entry.id   6bb08431ab7bbacd2f86c742cb9e42f7
#
_cell.length_a   1.000
_cell.length_b   1.000
_cell.length_c   1.000
_cell.angle_alpha   90.00
_cell.angle_beta   90.00
_cell.angle_gamma   90.00
#
_symmetry.space_group_name_H-M   'P 1'
#
loop_
_entity.id
_entity.type
_entity.pdbx_description
1 polymer ?
#
loop_
_entity_poly.entity_id
_entity_poly.type
_entity_poly.pdbx_seq_one_letter_code
_entity_poly.pdbx_strand_id
1 'polypeptide(L)'
;KLNKDNKYKTVFRKKSRSLASAFVRGITETSGDYIGWLDTNQSELAPKFNIMIKELETDSDIVIMSRYVSGGGDDRLLLRSLSSKYFNLFARLILRIPIKDLTNSIFLMKRKVLDEVTFLGYGHGEFFFEFLYNAYKKGYKIKEIPHLQKRDQNAQDSKSAPNLIRFFYYGVLYVLRIFSTILRRRN
;
A
#
# COMPACT_ATOMS: atom_id res chain seq x y z
N LYS A 1 -26.64 2.41 -9.99
CA LYS A 1 -27.09 1.01 -10.22
C LYS A 1 -26.38 -0.04 -9.35
N LEU A 2 -25.32 0.30 -8.59
CA LEU A 2 -24.51 -0.63 -7.79
C LEU A 2 -25.04 -0.92 -6.37
N ASN A 3 -26.16 -0.32 -5.98
CA ASN A 3 -26.59 -0.30 -4.57
C ASN A 3 -27.78 -1.26 -4.26
N LYS A 4 -28.12 -2.18 -5.15
CA LYS A 4 -29.29 -3.08 -4.94
C LYS A 4 -29.05 -4.20 -3.92
N ASP A 5 -27.78 -4.59 -3.62
CA ASP A 5 -27.50 -5.79 -2.82
C ASP A 5 -26.84 -5.54 -1.46
N ASN A 6 -26.81 -4.32 -0.94
CA ASN A 6 -26.10 -3.97 0.32
C ASN A 6 -24.61 -4.38 0.40
N LYS A 7 -24.06 -5.00 -0.66
CA LYS A 7 -22.66 -5.46 -0.76
C LYS A 7 -21.70 -4.33 -1.14
N TYR A 8 -22.22 -3.26 -1.73
CA TYR A 8 -21.41 -2.15 -2.23
C TYR A 8 -21.87 -0.84 -1.62
N LYS A 9 -20.93 -0.08 -1.06
CA LYS A 9 -21.17 1.26 -0.54
C LYS A 9 -20.34 2.27 -1.32
N THR A 10 -20.98 3.23 -1.94
CA THR A 10 -20.31 4.34 -2.61
C THR A 10 -20.18 5.53 -1.67
N VAL A 11 -18.96 6.01 -1.48
CA VAL A 11 -18.66 7.14 -0.60
C VAL A 11 -18.16 8.32 -1.42
N PHE A 12 -18.96 9.40 -1.47
CA PHE A 12 -18.59 10.65 -2.14
C PHE A 12 -17.84 11.57 -1.18
N ARG A 13 -16.67 12.10 -1.62
CA ARG A 13 -15.86 13.02 -0.84
C ARG A 13 -15.80 14.38 -1.53
N LYS A 14 -16.28 15.44 -0.87
CA LYS A 14 -16.36 16.79 -1.45
C LYS A 14 -15.07 17.61 -1.31
N LYS A 15 -14.34 17.48 -0.20
CA LYS A 15 -13.25 18.42 0.16
C LYS A 15 -11.84 17.81 0.15
N SER A 16 -11.66 16.56 0.54
CA SER A 16 -10.33 15.93 0.62
C SER A 16 -10.07 15.03 -0.59
N ARG A 17 -8.93 15.19 -1.25
CA ARG A 17 -8.60 14.49 -2.51
C ARG A 17 -7.33 13.62 -2.43
N SER A 18 -6.73 13.38 -1.26
CA SER A 18 -5.56 12.50 -1.15
C SER A 18 -5.96 11.03 -1.16
N LEU A 19 -5.05 10.17 -1.62
CA LEU A 19 -5.22 8.71 -1.58
C LEU A 19 -5.35 8.21 -0.13
N ALA A 20 -4.47 8.69 0.75
CA ALA A 20 -4.48 8.34 2.16
C ALA A 20 -5.83 8.67 2.82
N SER A 21 -6.39 9.86 2.57
CA SER A 21 -7.70 10.24 3.13
C SER A 21 -8.86 9.42 2.54
N ALA A 22 -8.71 8.93 1.29
CA ALA A 22 -9.70 8.00 0.71
C ALA A 22 -9.72 6.68 1.46
N PHE A 23 -8.54 6.16 1.72
CA PHE A 23 -8.37 4.92 2.44
C PHE A 23 -8.91 5.01 3.87
N VAL A 24 -8.51 6.02 4.64
CA VAL A 24 -9.03 6.26 5.99
C VAL A 24 -10.55 6.37 5.99
N ARG A 25 -11.14 7.10 5.03
CA ARG A 25 -12.59 7.18 4.92
C ARG A 25 -13.23 5.82 4.61
N GLY A 26 -12.62 5.00 3.75
CA GLY A 26 -13.09 3.63 3.49
C GLY A 26 -13.12 2.78 4.74
N ILE A 27 -12.07 2.85 5.56
CA ILE A 27 -12.00 2.13 6.85
C ILE A 27 -13.18 2.52 7.77
N THR A 28 -13.46 3.82 7.91
CA THR A 28 -14.55 4.31 8.79
C THR A 28 -15.95 3.94 8.31
N GLU A 29 -16.09 3.58 7.04
CA GLU A 29 -17.38 3.19 6.44
C GLU A 29 -17.60 1.67 6.40
N THR A 30 -16.64 0.90 6.91
CA THR A 30 -16.66 -0.58 6.89
C THR A 30 -16.53 -1.15 8.30
N SER A 31 -17.06 -2.36 8.53
CA SER A 31 -17.04 -3.05 9.82
C SER A 31 -16.51 -4.49 9.75
N GLY A 32 -16.05 -4.97 8.58
CA GLY A 32 -15.54 -6.34 8.42
C GLY A 32 -14.26 -6.58 9.23
N ASP A 33 -13.99 -7.84 9.57
CA ASP A 33 -12.83 -8.28 10.34
C ASP A 33 -11.51 -8.12 9.58
N TYR A 34 -11.59 -8.11 8.25
CA TYR A 34 -10.46 -7.87 7.37
C TYR A 34 -10.62 -6.56 6.62
N ILE A 35 -9.52 -5.86 6.42
CA ILE A 35 -9.44 -4.61 5.65
C ILE A 35 -8.45 -4.82 4.51
N GLY A 36 -8.89 -4.55 3.29
CA GLY A 36 -8.05 -4.64 2.10
C GLY A 36 -8.11 -3.38 1.26
N TRP A 37 -7.09 -3.22 0.43
CA TRP A 37 -7.01 -2.19 -0.59
C TRP A 37 -6.68 -2.82 -1.94
N LEU A 38 -7.42 -2.41 -2.94
CA LEU A 38 -7.22 -2.78 -4.34
C LEU A 38 -7.53 -1.57 -5.22
N ASP A 39 -6.64 -1.26 -6.13
CA ASP A 39 -6.88 -0.21 -7.12
C ASP A 39 -7.88 -0.69 -8.18
N THR A 40 -8.71 0.20 -8.69
CA THR A 40 -9.79 -0.14 -9.64
C THR A 40 -9.27 -0.71 -10.97
N ASN A 41 -8.05 -0.36 -11.37
CA ASN A 41 -7.39 -0.90 -12.57
C ASN A 41 -6.70 -2.26 -12.34
N GLN A 42 -6.85 -2.85 -11.16
CA GLN A 42 -6.23 -4.12 -10.77
C GLN A 42 -7.28 -5.15 -10.29
N SER A 43 -8.51 -5.02 -10.76
CA SER A 43 -9.62 -5.90 -10.36
C SER A 43 -9.38 -7.38 -10.66
N GLU A 44 -8.51 -7.71 -11.63
CA GLU A 44 -8.07 -9.07 -11.94
C GLU A 44 -7.32 -9.74 -10.77
N LEU A 45 -6.86 -8.97 -9.81
CA LEU A 45 -6.18 -9.48 -8.61
C LEU A 45 -7.15 -9.89 -7.49
N ALA A 46 -8.45 -9.57 -7.61
CA ALA A 46 -9.44 -9.91 -6.60
C ALA A 46 -9.41 -11.40 -6.17
N PRO A 47 -9.24 -12.40 -7.06
CA PRO A 47 -9.13 -13.79 -6.65
C PRO A 47 -7.94 -14.10 -5.72
N LYS A 48 -6.85 -13.31 -5.78
CA LYS A 48 -5.69 -13.47 -4.89
C LYS A 48 -6.00 -13.13 -3.44
N PHE A 49 -7.06 -12.36 -3.18
CA PHE A 49 -7.50 -12.08 -1.81
C PHE A 49 -7.91 -13.34 -1.05
N ASN A 50 -8.38 -14.38 -1.73
CA ASN A 50 -8.64 -15.69 -1.08
C ASN A 50 -7.36 -16.33 -0.54
N ILE A 51 -6.23 -16.17 -1.23
CA ILE A 51 -4.92 -16.63 -0.74
C ILE A 51 -4.49 -15.78 0.46
N MET A 52 -4.68 -14.46 0.36
CA MET A 52 -4.33 -13.54 1.46
C MET A 52 -5.15 -13.82 2.72
N ILE A 53 -6.44 -14.14 2.58
CA ILE A 53 -7.30 -14.53 3.72
C ILE A 53 -6.73 -15.79 4.41
N LYS A 54 -6.39 -16.81 3.65
CA LYS A 54 -5.80 -18.04 4.21
C LYS A 54 -4.50 -17.76 4.98
N GLU A 55 -3.65 -16.88 4.47
CA GLU A 55 -2.43 -16.47 5.17
C GLU A 55 -2.73 -15.70 6.48
N LEU A 56 -3.78 -14.86 6.49
CA LEU A 56 -4.22 -14.16 7.70
C LEU A 56 -4.84 -15.12 8.74
N GLU A 57 -5.51 -16.16 8.30
CA GLU A 57 -6.11 -17.18 9.17
C GLU A 57 -5.07 -18.08 9.85
N THR A 58 -3.87 -18.20 9.25
CA THR A 58 -2.78 -19.00 9.81
C THR A 58 -1.93 -18.21 10.81
N ASP A 59 -0.98 -17.42 10.32
CA ASP A 59 0.05 -16.81 11.19
C ASP A 59 0.35 -15.33 10.89
N SER A 60 -0.34 -14.71 9.94
CA SER A 60 -0.07 -13.33 9.54
C SER A 60 -1.12 -12.38 10.10
N ASP A 61 -0.74 -11.14 10.34
CA ASP A 61 -1.66 -10.05 10.69
C ASP A 61 -1.89 -9.09 9.52
N ILE A 62 -0.89 -8.99 8.63
CA ILE A 62 -0.91 -8.20 7.41
C ILE A 62 -0.32 -9.06 6.28
N VAL A 63 -0.99 -9.11 5.15
CA VAL A 63 -0.49 -9.74 3.92
C VAL A 63 -0.42 -8.68 2.83
N ILE A 64 0.72 -8.54 2.19
CA ILE A 64 0.95 -7.58 1.10
C ILE A 64 1.36 -8.32 -0.17
N MET A 65 0.95 -7.80 -1.32
CA MET A 65 1.48 -8.26 -2.60
C MET A 65 2.83 -7.60 -2.86
N SER A 66 3.82 -8.39 -3.26
CA SER A 66 5.20 -7.94 -3.43
C SER A 66 5.76 -8.30 -4.80
N ARG A 67 6.39 -7.32 -5.43
CA ARG A 67 7.12 -7.47 -6.69
C ARG A 67 8.52 -8.06 -6.49
N TYR A 68 9.03 -8.02 -5.27
CA TYR A 68 10.45 -8.27 -4.98
C TYR A 68 10.70 -9.54 -4.16
N VAL A 69 9.68 -10.36 -3.95
CA VAL A 69 9.83 -11.73 -3.44
C VAL A 69 9.96 -12.72 -4.60
N SER A 70 10.40 -13.94 -4.32
CA SER A 70 10.50 -15.01 -5.33
C SER A 70 9.13 -15.24 -5.98
N GLY A 71 9.08 -15.27 -7.32
CA GLY A 71 7.84 -15.36 -8.10
C GLY A 71 7.12 -14.02 -8.33
N GLY A 72 7.62 -12.91 -7.79
CA GLY A 72 7.16 -11.56 -8.10
C GLY A 72 7.90 -10.95 -9.29
N GLY A 73 7.42 -9.81 -9.78
CA GLY A 73 8.04 -9.10 -10.90
C GLY A 73 7.45 -7.71 -11.13
N ASP A 74 8.13 -6.93 -11.97
CA ASP A 74 7.73 -5.56 -12.32
C ASP A 74 7.98 -5.29 -13.81
N ASP A 75 6.94 -5.39 -14.63
CA ASP A 75 6.99 -5.19 -16.09
C ASP A 75 6.71 -3.74 -16.52
N ARG A 76 6.67 -2.81 -15.57
CA ARG A 76 6.51 -1.39 -15.87
C ARG A 76 7.72 -0.84 -16.63
N LEU A 77 7.61 0.40 -17.13
CA LEU A 77 8.74 1.09 -17.76
C LEU A 77 10.00 1.00 -16.89
N LEU A 78 11.16 0.73 -17.52
CA LEU A 78 12.43 0.45 -16.85
C LEU A 78 12.79 1.50 -15.79
N LEU A 79 12.64 2.79 -16.10
CA LEU A 79 12.90 3.87 -15.16
C LEU A 79 12.04 3.77 -13.89
N ARG A 80 10.75 3.45 -14.04
CA ARG A 80 9.82 3.30 -12.91
C ARG A 80 10.14 2.05 -12.08
N SER A 81 10.41 0.94 -12.75
CA SER A 81 10.75 -0.32 -12.10
C SER A 81 12.05 -0.21 -11.31
N LEU A 82 13.12 0.30 -11.92
CA LEU A 82 14.40 0.50 -11.24
C LEU A 82 14.30 1.51 -10.08
N SER A 83 13.67 2.66 -10.30
CA SER A 83 13.51 3.65 -9.24
C SER A 83 12.72 3.10 -8.06
N SER A 84 11.65 2.34 -8.31
CA SER A 84 10.88 1.68 -7.25
C SER A 84 11.73 0.63 -6.52
N LYS A 85 12.52 -0.17 -7.24
CA LYS A 85 13.40 -1.19 -6.66
C LYS A 85 14.46 -0.57 -5.76
N TYR A 86 15.16 0.45 -6.25
CA TYR A 86 16.20 1.13 -5.46
C TYR A 86 15.62 1.90 -4.28
N PHE A 87 14.46 2.53 -4.44
CA PHE A 87 13.77 3.16 -3.32
C PHE A 87 13.42 2.14 -2.23
N ASN A 88 12.85 0.99 -2.59
CA ASN A 88 12.52 -0.06 -1.63
C ASN A 88 13.77 -0.59 -0.91
N LEU A 89 14.88 -0.79 -1.65
CA LEU A 89 16.14 -1.19 -1.05
C LEU A 89 16.66 -0.14 -0.05
N PHE A 90 16.67 1.13 -0.43
CA PHE A 90 17.06 2.25 0.43
C PHE A 90 16.17 2.35 1.67
N ALA A 91 14.85 2.32 1.50
CA ALA A 91 13.89 2.39 2.61
C ALA A 91 14.08 1.23 3.59
N ARG A 92 14.27 0.00 3.10
CA ARG A 92 14.54 -1.18 3.94
C ARG A 92 15.80 -1.01 4.79
N LEU A 93 16.88 -0.53 4.19
CA LEU A 93 18.16 -0.32 4.87
C LEU A 93 18.03 0.74 5.97
N ILE A 94 17.42 1.87 5.66
CA ILE A 94 17.25 2.99 6.62
C ILE A 94 16.27 2.62 7.73
N LEU A 95 15.14 2.02 7.40
CA LEU A 95 14.11 1.62 8.37
C LEU A 95 14.48 0.33 9.13
N ARG A 96 15.46 -0.42 8.65
CA ARG A 96 15.90 -1.71 9.23
C ARG A 96 14.72 -2.68 9.39
N ILE A 97 14.00 -2.94 8.31
CA ILE A 97 12.85 -3.86 8.26
C ILE A 97 13.03 -4.91 7.15
N PRO A 98 12.50 -6.14 7.33
CA PRO A 98 12.70 -7.22 6.36
C PRO A 98 11.81 -7.12 5.13
N ILE A 99 10.79 -6.24 5.12
CA ILE A 99 9.80 -6.12 4.06
C ILE A 99 10.46 -5.63 2.77
N LYS A 100 10.27 -6.37 1.67
CA LYS A 100 10.93 -6.10 0.38
C LYS A 100 10.19 -5.08 -0.47
N ASP A 101 8.85 -5.04 -0.40
CA ASP A 101 8.02 -4.12 -1.18
C ASP A 101 7.16 -3.22 -0.29
N LEU A 102 7.69 -2.04 0.00
CA LEU A 102 7.04 -1.02 0.83
C LEU A 102 6.14 -0.06 0.04
N THR A 103 6.17 -0.16 -1.30
CA THR A 103 5.50 0.78 -2.20
C THR A 103 4.35 0.18 -3.00
N ASN A 104 4.12 -1.13 -2.87
CA ASN A 104 2.93 -1.76 -3.42
C ASN A 104 1.82 -1.75 -2.38
N SER A 105 0.77 -0.95 -2.61
CA SER A 105 -0.33 -0.75 -1.67
C SER A 105 -1.44 -1.80 -1.75
N ILE A 106 -1.24 -2.91 -2.47
CA ILE A 106 -2.22 -4.00 -2.49
C ILE A 106 -1.99 -4.87 -1.27
N PHE A 107 -2.93 -4.87 -0.36
CA PHE A 107 -2.80 -5.58 0.90
C PHE A 107 -4.15 -6.05 1.44
N LEU A 108 -4.08 -6.97 2.41
CA LEU A 108 -5.16 -7.37 3.28
C LEU A 108 -4.61 -7.49 4.71
N MET A 109 -5.36 -7.05 5.70
CA MET A 109 -4.96 -7.12 7.10
C MET A 109 -6.13 -7.43 8.02
N LYS A 110 -5.85 -7.94 9.20
CA LYS A 110 -6.80 -8.04 10.30
C LYS A 110 -7.14 -6.64 10.82
N ARG A 111 -8.42 -6.37 11.05
CA ARG A 111 -8.88 -5.06 11.57
C ARG A 111 -8.23 -4.68 12.90
N LYS A 112 -7.97 -5.65 13.78
CA LYS A 112 -7.31 -5.44 15.07
C LYS A 112 -5.96 -4.71 14.99
N VAL A 113 -5.29 -4.74 13.83
CA VAL A 113 -4.03 -3.99 13.64
C VAL A 113 -4.25 -2.48 13.81
N LEU A 114 -5.45 -1.98 13.51
CA LEU A 114 -5.80 -0.56 13.66
C LEU A 114 -6.00 -0.12 15.11
N ASP A 115 -6.13 -1.04 16.04
CA ASP A 115 -6.26 -0.73 17.48
C ASP A 115 -4.95 -0.10 18.00
N GLU A 116 -3.83 -0.46 17.37
CA GLU A 116 -2.51 0.01 17.78
C GLU A 116 -1.74 0.79 16.70
N VAL A 117 -2.09 0.61 15.43
CA VAL A 117 -1.39 1.23 14.30
C VAL A 117 -2.34 2.07 13.48
N THR A 118 -2.12 3.36 13.47
CA THR A 118 -2.98 4.32 12.77
C THR A 118 -2.45 4.62 11.37
N PHE A 119 -3.33 4.67 10.39
CA PHE A 119 -3.02 5.25 9.09
C PHE A 119 -3.06 6.78 9.17
N LEU A 120 -2.00 7.41 8.71
CA LEU A 120 -2.00 8.87 8.56
C LEU A 120 -2.77 9.27 7.30
N GLY A 121 -3.85 10.00 7.47
CA GLY A 121 -4.80 10.37 6.41
C GLY A 121 -4.31 11.44 5.42
N TYR A 122 -2.98 11.61 5.26
CA TYR A 122 -2.37 12.57 4.35
C TYR A 122 -1.23 11.92 3.55
N GLY A 123 -0.94 12.49 2.39
CA GLY A 123 0.06 11.97 1.47
C GLY A 123 -0.55 11.20 0.31
N HIS A 124 0.29 10.71 -0.59
CA HIS A 124 -0.13 10.04 -1.81
C HIS A 124 0.02 8.52 -1.70
N GLY A 125 1.20 7.97 -1.54
CA GLY A 125 1.46 6.53 -1.37
C GLY A 125 2.42 6.24 -0.21
N GLU A 126 3.14 7.29 0.22
CA GLU A 126 4.13 7.21 1.28
C GLU A 126 3.53 6.88 2.66
N PHE A 127 2.22 7.07 2.86
CA PHE A 127 1.55 6.69 4.10
C PHE A 127 1.61 5.18 4.35
N PHE A 128 1.69 4.39 3.28
CA PHE A 128 1.61 2.93 3.39
C PHE A 128 2.90 2.33 3.98
N PHE A 129 4.07 2.76 3.52
CA PHE A 129 5.31 2.23 4.11
C PHE A 129 5.50 2.66 5.57
N GLU A 130 5.05 3.86 5.96
CA GLU A 130 5.04 4.27 7.35
C GLU A 130 4.13 3.38 8.20
N PHE A 131 2.95 3.06 7.69
CA PHE A 131 2.06 2.11 8.34
C PHE A 131 2.73 0.73 8.52
N LEU A 132 3.32 0.18 7.47
CA LEU A 132 4.01 -1.12 7.54
C LEU A 132 5.18 -1.10 8.53
N TYR A 133 5.94 0.00 8.54
CA TYR A 133 7.02 0.19 9.50
C TYR A 133 6.50 0.16 10.94
N ASN A 134 5.46 0.93 11.23
CA ASN A 134 4.89 1.01 12.58
C ASN A 134 4.29 -0.33 13.01
N ALA A 135 3.59 -1.03 12.11
CA ALA A 135 3.06 -2.37 12.37
C ALA A 135 4.19 -3.37 12.67
N TYR A 136 5.24 -3.39 11.85
CA TYR A 136 6.40 -4.25 12.10
C TYR A 136 7.05 -3.97 13.44
N LYS A 137 7.21 -2.71 13.81
CA LYS A 137 7.83 -2.30 15.08
C LYS A 137 6.98 -2.63 16.31
N LYS A 138 5.68 -2.79 16.14
CA LYS A 138 4.76 -3.28 17.16
C LYS A 138 4.66 -4.81 17.22
N GLY A 139 5.42 -5.52 16.39
CA GLY A 139 5.49 -6.97 16.40
C GLY A 139 4.44 -7.68 15.54
N TYR A 140 3.64 -6.94 14.74
CA TYR A 140 2.70 -7.56 13.81
C TYR A 140 3.42 -8.35 12.72
N LYS A 141 2.92 -9.54 12.42
CA LYS A 141 3.48 -10.43 11.41
C LYS A 141 3.02 -10.03 10.02
N ILE A 142 3.97 -9.60 9.19
CA ILE A 142 3.74 -9.14 7.82
C ILE A 142 4.27 -10.18 6.84
N LYS A 143 3.36 -10.73 6.02
CA LYS A 143 3.68 -11.70 4.96
C LYS A 143 3.67 -11.02 3.59
N GLU A 144 4.67 -11.32 2.78
CA GLU A 144 4.71 -10.90 1.38
C GLU A 144 4.37 -12.08 0.47
N ILE A 145 3.40 -11.90 -0.43
CA ILE A 145 3.05 -12.88 -1.47
C ILE A 145 3.45 -12.35 -2.86
N PRO A 146 3.87 -13.23 -3.80
CA PRO A 146 4.37 -12.78 -5.10
C PRO A 146 3.27 -12.12 -5.95
N HIS A 147 3.65 -11.00 -6.59
CA HIS A 147 2.82 -10.25 -7.51
C HIS A 147 3.63 -9.81 -8.72
N LEU A 148 3.14 -10.10 -9.92
CA LEU A 148 3.64 -9.52 -11.16
C LEU A 148 2.90 -8.23 -11.47
N GLN A 149 3.55 -7.10 -11.31
CA GLN A 149 3.02 -5.80 -11.70
C GLN A 149 3.10 -5.65 -13.20
N LYS A 150 1.96 -5.74 -13.87
CA LYS A 150 1.86 -5.53 -15.31
C LYS A 150 2.08 -4.06 -15.68
N ARG A 151 2.51 -3.85 -16.93
CA ARG A 151 2.59 -2.52 -17.52
C ARG A 151 1.18 -1.92 -17.66
N ASP A 152 1.00 -0.69 -17.19
CA ASP A 152 -0.24 0.04 -17.41
C ASP A 152 -0.45 0.23 -18.92
N GLN A 153 -1.53 -0.30 -19.46
CA GLN A 153 -1.87 -0.14 -20.89
C GLN A 153 -2.15 1.34 -21.23
N ASN A 154 -2.63 2.11 -20.26
CA ASN A 154 -2.90 3.55 -20.35
C ASN A 154 -1.89 4.33 -19.50
N ALA A 155 -0.60 4.21 -19.81
CA ALA A 155 0.48 4.86 -19.03
C ALA A 155 0.33 6.40 -18.90
N GLN A 156 -0.45 7.03 -19.78
CA GLN A 156 -0.79 8.46 -19.73
C GLN A 156 -1.76 8.81 -18.58
N ASP A 157 -2.55 7.85 -18.09
CA ASP A 157 -3.51 8.06 -17.00
C ASP A 157 -2.90 7.91 -15.60
N SER A 158 -1.62 7.59 -15.50
CA SER A 158 -0.93 7.51 -14.22
C SER A 158 -0.81 8.87 -13.55
N LYS A 159 -1.76 9.20 -12.69
CA LYS A 159 -1.78 10.45 -11.91
C LYS A 159 -0.54 10.64 -11.02
N SER A 160 0.17 9.55 -10.71
CA SER A 160 1.31 9.56 -9.79
C SER A 160 2.59 10.16 -10.37
N ALA A 161 2.82 10.06 -11.69
CA ALA A 161 4.01 10.62 -12.32
C ALA A 161 3.77 10.90 -13.81
N PRO A 162 2.95 11.91 -14.17
CA PRO A 162 2.67 12.24 -15.56
C PRO A 162 3.89 12.84 -16.30
N ASN A 163 4.90 13.31 -15.56
CA ASN A 163 6.16 13.84 -16.09
C ASN A 163 7.32 13.62 -15.11
N LEU A 164 8.56 13.77 -15.59
CA LEU A 164 9.78 13.58 -14.82
C LEU A 164 9.86 14.51 -13.59
N ILE A 165 9.42 15.75 -13.70
CA ILE A 165 9.47 16.74 -12.60
C ILE A 165 8.62 16.24 -11.43
N ARG A 166 7.38 15.83 -11.68
CA ARG A 166 6.51 15.27 -10.64
C ARG A 166 7.05 13.96 -10.08
N PHE A 167 7.66 13.13 -10.92
CA PHE A 167 8.29 11.90 -10.48
C PHE A 167 9.40 12.16 -9.44
N PHE A 168 10.31 13.10 -9.72
CA PHE A 168 11.36 13.50 -8.78
C PHE A 168 10.79 14.16 -7.52
N TYR A 169 9.79 15.04 -7.68
CA TYR A 169 9.11 15.67 -6.55
C TYR A 169 8.54 14.63 -5.57
N TYR A 170 7.79 13.64 -6.07
CA TYR A 170 7.31 12.55 -5.21
C TYR A 170 8.45 11.71 -4.62
N GLY A 171 9.52 11.46 -5.36
CA GLY A 171 10.71 10.79 -4.85
C GLY A 171 11.28 11.49 -3.60
N VAL A 172 11.42 12.81 -3.65
CA VAL A 172 11.87 13.62 -2.50
C VAL A 172 10.89 13.51 -1.33
N LEU A 173 9.58 13.61 -1.56
CA LEU A 173 8.58 13.46 -0.51
C LEU A 173 8.66 12.09 0.17
N TYR A 174 8.86 11.02 -0.59
CA TYR A 174 9.04 9.69 -0.04
C TYR A 174 10.28 9.59 0.85
N VAL A 175 11.40 10.16 0.43
CA VAL A 175 12.63 10.18 1.24
C VAL A 175 12.42 10.97 2.53
N LEU A 176 11.83 12.18 2.44
CA LEU A 176 11.52 12.99 3.61
C LEU A 176 10.57 12.25 4.59
N ARG A 177 9.63 11.49 4.04
CA ARG A 177 8.72 10.69 4.86
C ARG A 177 9.45 9.57 5.63
N ILE A 178 10.46 8.92 5.05
CA ILE A 178 11.27 7.93 5.75
C ILE A 178 11.91 8.56 7.01
N PHE A 179 12.54 9.71 6.86
CA PHE A 179 13.17 10.39 8.00
C PHE A 179 12.14 10.85 9.04
N SER A 180 11.01 11.42 8.61
CA SER A 180 9.94 11.81 9.53
C SER A 180 9.33 10.63 10.29
N THR A 181 9.24 9.46 9.65
CA THR A 181 8.77 8.22 10.28
C THR A 181 9.67 7.79 11.43
N ILE A 182 10.99 7.88 11.23
CA ILE A 182 11.98 7.55 12.28
C ILE A 182 11.91 8.56 13.44
N LEU A 183 11.79 9.84 13.13
CA LEU A 183 11.76 10.91 14.14
C LEU A 183 10.51 10.85 15.01
N ARG A 184 9.32 10.60 14.42
CA ARG A 184 8.07 10.48 15.17
C ARG A 184 8.04 9.33 16.16
N ARG A 185 8.84 8.29 15.94
CA ARG A 185 8.92 7.15 16.86
C ARG A 185 9.71 7.46 18.12
N ARG A 186 10.54 8.49 18.13
CA ARG A 186 11.37 8.86 19.29
C ARG A 186 10.59 9.57 20.40
N ASN A 187 9.35 9.94 20.11
CA ASN A 187 8.41 10.54 21.05
C ASN A 187 7.32 9.52 21.39
#